data_1f9281adfb36cadf79d6e9d771e43454
#
_entry.id   1f9281adfb36cadf79d6e9d771e43454
#
_cell.length_a   1.000
_cell.length_b   1.000
_cell.length_c   1.000
_cell.angle_alpha   90.00
_cell.angle_beta   90.00
_cell.angle_gamma   90.00
#
_symmetry.space_group_name_H-M   'P 1'
#
loop_
_entity.id
_entity.type
_entity.pdbx_description
1 polymer ?
#
loop_
_entity_poly.entity_id
_entity_poly.type
_entity_poly.pdbx_seq_one_letter_code
_entity_poly.pdbx_strand_id
1 'polypeptide(L)'
;MSEYKLSHLQELEAESIHIIREVAAEFENPVMLYSIGKDSSVMVRLAEKAFAPGKVPFPLMHIDSKWKFKEMIEFRDNYAKKYGWNLIVESNMEAFRAGVGPFTHGSKVHTDLMKTKALLDALAKHKFDAAFGGARRDEEKSRAKERIFSFRDQFQQWDPKKQRPELWDIYNSRVHRGESIRVFPLSNWTELDIWQYIRLENIPIVPLYYAKERPVVNIDGQLIMPDDERLPENLRDKIEMRKIRFRTLGCWPLTGAIESEADTIEKIVEEMMTTTKSERTTRVIDFDQEASMEQKKREGYF
;
A
#
# COMPACT_ATOMS: atom_id res chain seq x y z
N MET A 1 10.47 -8.87 40.98
CA MET A 1 10.84 -8.31 39.66
C MET A 1 9.54 -8.10 38.91
N SER A 2 9.17 -6.84 38.58
CA SER A 2 8.00 -6.61 37.74
C SER A 2 8.32 -7.16 36.36
N GLU A 3 7.55 -8.14 35.87
CA GLU A 3 7.63 -8.61 34.52
C GLU A 3 7.35 -7.40 33.60
N TYR A 4 8.33 -6.99 32.79
CA TYR A 4 8.15 -5.95 31.80
C TYR A 4 7.30 -6.53 30.69
N LYS A 5 6.03 -6.14 30.65
CA LYS A 5 5.06 -6.61 29.65
C LYS A 5 4.84 -5.53 28.60
N LEU A 6 5.18 -5.83 27.35
CA LEU A 6 4.89 -4.93 26.23
C LEU A 6 3.37 -4.79 26.03
N SER A 7 2.91 -3.63 25.58
CA SER A 7 1.57 -3.49 25.06
C SER A 7 1.47 -4.14 23.68
N HIS A 8 0.26 -4.48 23.24
CA HIS A 8 0.02 -5.08 21.92
C HIS A 8 0.70 -4.29 20.77
N LEU A 9 0.54 -2.95 20.74
CA LEU A 9 1.19 -2.13 19.71
C LEU A 9 2.73 -2.12 19.83
N GLN A 10 3.29 -2.23 21.01
CA GLN A 10 4.74 -2.33 21.21
C GLN A 10 5.27 -3.68 20.72
N GLU A 11 4.51 -4.76 20.89
CA GLU A 11 4.87 -6.08 20.35
C GLU A 11 4.89 -6.06 18.82
N LEU A 12 3.84 -5.51 18.19
CA LEU A 12 3.76 -5.35 16.73
C LEU A 12 4.87 -4.44 16.19
N GLU A 13 5.18 -3.35 16.88
CA GLU A 13 6.29 -2.46 16.55
C GLU A 13 7.63 -3.19 16.59
N ALA A 14 7.89 -3.91 17.69
CA ALA A 14 9.13 -4.65 17.88
C ALA A 14 9.34 -5.72 16.81
N GLU A 15 8.30 -6.49 16.48
CA GLU A 15 8.30 -7.47 15.39
C GLU A 15 8.62 -6.82 14.05
N SER A 16 7.90 -5.74 13.69
CA SER A 16 8.11 -5.04 12.42
C SER A 16 9.51 -4.45 12.28
N ILE A 17 10.04 -3.85 13.36
CA ILE A 17 11.41 -3.32 13.40
C ILE A 17 12.43 -4.46 13.23
N HIS A 18 12.22 -5.60 13.89
CA HIS A 18 13.07 -6.77 13.73
C HIS A 18 13.09 -7.23 12.27
N ILE A 19 11.94 -7.42 11.63
CA ILE A 19 11.81 -7.81 10.23
C ILE A 19 12.54 -6.81 9.30
N ILE A 20 12.37 -5.51 9.51
CA ILE A 20 13.01 -4.48 8.68
C ILE A 20 14.54 -4.53 8.82
N ARG A 21 15.06 -4.73 10.03
CA ARG A 21 16.50 -4.85 10.27
C ARG A 21 17.08 -6.13 9.69
N GLU A 22 16.37 -7.25 9.80
CA GLU A 22 16.76 -8.54 9.23
C GLU A 22 16.94 -8.43 7.71
N VAL A 23 15.97 -7.84 7.02
CA VAL A 23 16.07 -7.63 5.55
C VAL A 23 17.23 -6.71 5.20
N ALA A 24 17.45 -5.64 5.94
CA ALA A 24 18.57 -4.74 5.66
C ALA A 24 19.95 -5.37 5.90
N ALA A 25 20.02 -6.40 6.77
CA ALA A 25 21.26 -7.14 7.04
C ALA A 25 21.53 -8.27 6.04
N GLU A 26 20.47 -8.91 5.52
CA GLU A 26 20.56 -10.12 4.72
C GLU A 26 20.56 -9.87 3.20
N PHE A 27 20.01 -8.74 2.74
CA PHE A 27 19.86 -8.44 1.31
C PHE A 27 20.80 -7.31 0.88
N GLU A 28 21.32 -7.42 -0.34
CA GLU A 28 22.29 -6.45 -0.86
C GLU A 28 21.63 -5.16 -1.31
N ASN A 29 20.40 -5.23 -1.83
CA ASN A 29 19.71 -4.09 -2.44
C ASN A 29 18.20 -4.08 -2.15
N PRO A 30 17.79 -3.89 -0.90
CA PRO A 30 16.39 -3.80 -0.56
C PRO A 30 15.76 -2.46 -0.96
N VAL A 31 14.43 -2.44 -1.16
CA VAL A 31 13.64 -1.24 -1.42
C VAL A 31 12.34 -1.27 -0.63
N MET A 32 11.88 -0.12 -0.14
CA MET A 32 10.57 -0.03 0.50
C MET A 32 9.56 0.63 -0.45
N LEU A 33 8.49 -0.10 -0.78
CA LEU A 33 7.43 0.44 -1.62
C LEU A 33 6.60 1.46 -0.84
N TYR A 34 6.50 2.66 -1.39
CA TYR A 34 5.76 3.76 -0.80
C TYR A 34 4.54 4.11 -1.66
N SER A 35 3.39 3.55 -1.29
CA SER A 35 2.12 3.76 -2.00
C SER A 35 1.43 5.08 -1.64
N ILE A 36 1.97 5.84 -0.69
CA ILE A 36 1.40 7.07 -0.09
C ILE A 36 0.16 6.75 0.78
N GLY A 37 -0.18 5.49 0.95
CA GLY A 37 -1.28 5.04 1.83
C GLY A 37 -0.88 5.00 3.32
N LYS A 38 -1.87 4.86 4.21
CA LYS A 38 -1.68 4.77 5.65
C LYS A 38 -0.67 3.69 6.07
N ASP A 39 -0.78 2.50 5.47
CA ASP A 39 0.09 1.35 5.78
C ASP A 39 1.54 1.64 5.39
N SER A 40 1.79 2.19 4.20
CA SER A 40 3.14 2.57 3.78
C SER A 40 3.72 3.74 4.61
N SER A 41 2.88 4.64 5.12
CA SER A 41 3.33 5.70 6.03
C SER A 41 3.77 5.13 7.40
N VAL A 42 3.05 4.13 7.91
CA VAL A 42 3.46 3.37 9.11
C VAL A 42 4.77 2.63 8.87
N MET A 43 4.93 1.95 7.72
CA MET A 43 6.20 1.28 7.38
C MET A 43 7.39 2.24 7.34
N VAL A 44 7.24 3.42 6.75
CA VAL A 44 8.31 4.44 6.74
C VAL A 44 8.68 4.85 8.16
N ARG A 45 7.68 5.09 9.03
CA ARG A 45 7.93 5.43 10.43
C ARG A 45 8.66 4.31 11.18
N LEU A 46 8.27 3.06 10.97
CA LEU A 46 8.94 1.90 11.54
C LEU A 46 10.38 1.76 11.05
N ALA A 47 10.64 2.03 9.77
CA ALA A 47 11.99 2.04 9.22
C ALA A 47 12.85 3.16 9.83
N GLU A 48 12.30 4.35 9.99
CA GLU A 48 13.00 5.45 10.70
C GLU A 48 13.37 5.04 12.13
N LYS A 49 12.45 4.42 12.88
CA LYS A 49 12.72 3.91 14.22
C LYS A 49 13.75 2.77 14.22
N ALA A 50 13.69 1.88 13.23
CA ALA A 50 14.60 0.74 13.11
C ALA A 50 16.07 1.17 13.01
N PHE A 51 16.34 2.31 12.35
CA PHE A 51 17.70 2.77 12.09
C PHE A 51 18.09 4.04 12.86
N ALA A 52 17.21 4.57 13.72
CA ALA A 52 17.53 5.74 14.52
C ALA A 52 18.77 5.50 15.42
N PRO A 53 19.69 6.48 15.56
CA PRO A 53 19.66 7.84 14.99
C PRO A 53 20.21 7.96 13.55
N GLY A 54 20.56 6.85 12.91
CA GLY A 54 21.03 6.79 11.54
C GLY A 54 19.89 7.00 10.51
N LYS A 55 20.27 7.01 9.24
CA LYS A 55 19.30 7.07 8.13
C LYS A 55 18.88 5.65 7.72
N VAL A 56 17.69 5.55 7.16
CA VAL A 56 17.21 4.31 6.51
C VAL A 56 18.19 3.95 5.38
N PRO A 57 18.78 2.73 5.36
CA PRO A 57 19.87 2.37 4.45
C PRO A 57 19.42 2.01 3.03
N PHE A 58 18.11 2.02 2.74
CA PHE A 58 17.55 1.66 1.44
C PHE A 58 16.57 2.76 0.95
N PRO A 59 16.34 2.84 -0.38
CA PRO A 59 15.43 3.83 -0.93
C PRO A 59 13.96 3.48 -0.68
N LEU A 60 13.12 4.52 -0.73
CA LEU A 60 11.69 4.39 -0.94
C LEU A 60 11.40 4.38 -2.45
N MET A 61 10.43 3.59 -2.91
CA MET A 61 10.01 3.59 -4.31
C MET A 61 8.50 3.74 -4.45
N HIS A 62 8.09 4.71 -5.25
CA HIS A 62 6.70 4.92 -5.62
C HIS A 62 6.47 4.55 -7.08
N ILE A 63 5.50 3.68 -7.33
CA ILE A 63 5.01 3.39 -8.70
C ILE A 63 3.86 4.35 -9.01
N ASP A 64 4.14 5.32 -9.86
CA ASP A 64 3.18 6.34 -10.27
C ASP A 64 2.41 5.88 -11.50
N SER A 65 1.14 5.52 -11.31
CA SER A 65 0.22 5.12 -12.37
C SER A 65 -0.27 6.29 -13.23
N LYS A 66 0.12 7.53 -12.93
CA LYS A 66 -0.41 8.78 -13.52
C LYS A 66 -1.92 9.00 -13.30
N TRP A 67 -2.50 8.23 -12.37
CA TRP A 67 -3.91 8.31 -11.96
C TRP A 67 -4.05 8.41 -10.44
N LYS A 68 -3.03 8.91 -9.76
CA LYS A 68 -3.10 9.22 -8.33
C LYS A 68 -3.82 10.53 -8.11
N PHE A 69 -4.47 10.69 -6.95
CA PHE A 69 -5.01 11.98 -6.54
C PHE A 69 -3.89 13.03 -6.42
N LYS A 70 -4.17 14.26 -6.82
CA LYS A 70 -3.22 15.38 -6.72
C LYS A 70 -2.74 15.58 -5.28
N GLU A 71 -3.65 15.53 -4.30
CA GLU A 71 -3.31 15.62 -2.87
C GLU A 71 -2.30 14.53 -2.43
N MET A 72 -2.36 13.33 -3.03
CA MET A 72 -1.36 12.28 -2.74
C MET A 72 0.02 12.66 -3.26
N ILE A 73 0.11 13.16 -4.49
CA ILE A 73 1.38 13.53 -5.12
C ILE A 73 2.02 14.69 -4.37
N GLU A 74 1.25 15.72 -4.06
CA GLU A 74 1.71 16.88 -3.27
C GLU A 74 2.21 16.45 -1.88
N PHE A 75 1.45 15.59 -1.21
CA PHE A 75 1.84 15.03 0.09
C PHE A 75 3.18 14.28 -0.03
N ARG A 76 3.31 13.36 -0.98
CA ARG A 76 4.53 12.57 -1.23
C ARG A 76 5.75 13.48 -1.40
N ASP A 77 5.65 14.45 -2.30
CA ASP A 77 6.78 15.29 -2.69
C ASP A 77 7.20 16.22 -1.53
N ASN A 78 6.22 16.79 -0.81
CA ASN A 78 6.47 17.62 0.35
C ASN A 78 7.14 16.84 1.48
N TYR A 79 6.68 15.62 1.77
CA TYR A 79 7.25 14.80 2.84
C TYR A 79 8.61 14.22 2.47
N ALA A 80 8.79 13.74 1.25
CA ALA A 80 10.10 13.27 0.78
C ALA A 80 11.15 14.37 0.91
N LYS A 81 10.81 15.62 0.54
CA LYS A 81 11.69 16.78 0.69
C LYS A 81 11.94 17.12 2.16
N LYS A 82 10.87 17.17 2.98
CA LYS A 82 10.94 17.55 4.41
C LYS A 82 11.84 16.62 5.21
N TYR A 83 11.73 15.32 4.98
CA TYR A 83 12.47 14.29 5.73
C TYR A 83 13.76 13.84 5.00
N GLY A 84 14.04 14.35 3.81
CA GLY A 84 15.23 14.00 3.03
C GLY A 84 15.27 12.54 2.61
N TRP A 85 14.11 11.95 2.29
CA TRP A 85 14.01 10.56 1.85
C TRP A 85 14.67 10.35 0.49
N ASN A 86 15.37 9.24 0.34
CA ASN A 86 15.81 8.76 -0.97
C ASN A 86 14.62 8.13 -1.68
N LEU A 87 13.83 8.94 -2.40
CA LEU A 87 12.60 8.53 -3.06
C LEU A 87 12.82 8.35 -4.57
N ILE A 88 12.60 7.14 -5.05
CA ILE A 88 12.56 6.78 -6.47
C ILE A 88 11.10 6.81 -6.93
N VAL A 89 10.81 7.46 -8.06
CA VAL A 89 9.48 7.47 -8.68
C VAL A 89 9.58 6.84 -10.06
N GLU A 90 8.87 5.73 -10.26
CA GLU A 90 8.86 4.99 -11.53
C GLU A 90 7.44 4.92 -12.10
N SER A 91 7.35 4.87 -13.42
CA SER A 91 6.09 4.80 -14.18
C SER A 91 6.30 4.06 -15.49
N ASN A 92 5.27 3.41 -15.98
CA ASN A 92 5.25 2.93 -17.36
C ASN A 92 4.87 4.07 -18.32
N MET A 93 5.87 4.83 -18.74
CA MET A 93 5.68 5.99 -19.62
C MET A 93 5.26 5.62 -21.04
N GLU A 94 5.56 4.41 -21.51
CA GLU A 94 5.12 3.88 -22.79
C GLU A 94 3.61 3.70 -22.80
N ALA A 95 3.08 2.95 -21.83
CA ALA A 95 1.65 2.74 -21.68
C ALA A 95 0.89 4.08 -21.43
N PHE A 96 1.49 4.99 -20.65
CA PHE A 96 0.90 6.32 -20.44
C PHE A 96 0.77 7.11 -21.74
N ARG A 97 1.82 7.16 -22.57
CA ARG A 97 1.80 7.85 -23.88
C ARG A 97 0.85 7.18 -24.86
N ALA A 98 0.63 5.86 -24.75
CA ALA A 98 -0.37 5.13 -25.52
C ALA A 98 -1.81 5.37 -25.03
N GLY A 99 -2.03 6.22 -24.02
CA GLY A 99 -3.36 6.60 -23.52
C GLY A 99 -4.02 5.52 -22.64
N VAL A 100 -3.23 4.60 -22.06
CA VAL A 100 -3.75 3.57 -21.16
C VAL A 100 -4.30 4.21 -19.88
N GLY A 101 -5.60 4.05 -19.67
CA GLY A 101 -6.28 4.59 -18.51
C GLY A 101 -7.48 3.74 -18.08
N PRO A 102 -8.00 3.97 -16.85
CA PRO A 102 -9.12 3.20 -16.31
C PRO A 102 -10.40 3.33 -17.14
N PHE A 103 -10.69 4.52 -17.66
CA PHE A 103 -11.89 4.78 -18.47
C PHE A 103 -11.75 4.32 -19.93
N THR A 104 -10.52 4.22 -20.45
CA THR A 104 -10.27 3.86 -21.86
C THR A 104 -10.04 2.37 -22.04
N HIS A 105 -9.39 1.70 -21.09
CA HIS A 105 -8.95 0.30 -21.20
C HIS A 105 -9.48 -0.59 -20.06
N GLY A 106 -10.25 0.00 -19.12
CA GLY A 106 -10.77 -0.70 -17.95
C GLY A 106 -9.77 -0.90 -16.84
N SER A 107 -10.28 -1.32 -15.66
CA SER A 107 -9.52 -1.47 -14.42
C SER A 107 -8.39 -2.49 -14.53
N LYS A 108 -8.64 -3.61 -15.21
CA LYS A 108 -7.67 -4.72 -15.35
C LYS A 108 -6.45 -4.29 -16.16
N VAL A 109 -6.63 -3.87 -17.42
CA VAL A 109 -5.53 -3.47 -18.31
C VAL A 109 -4.72 -2.32 -17.71
N HIS A 110 -5.41 -1.32 -17.14
CA HIS A 110 -4.74 -0.23 -16.43
C HIS A 110 -3.87 -0.76 -15.29
N THR A 111 -4.38 -1.66 -14.45
CA THR A 111 -3.60 -2.21 -13.33
C THR A 111 -2.42 -3.02 -13.81
N ASP A 112 -2.61 -3.87 -14.80
CA ASP A 112 -1.56 -4.75 -15.32
C ASP A 112 -0.40 -3.95 -15.92
N LEU A 113 -0.70 -2.92 -16.73
CA LEU A 113 0.32 -2.13 -17.40
C LEU A 113 0.90 -1.01 -16.52
N MET A 114 0.03 -0.23 -15.84
CA MET A 114 0.47 0.98 -15.12
C MET A 114 0.94 0.69 -13.69
N LYS A 115 0.66 -0.50 -13.14
CA LYS A 115 1.09 -0.88 -11.78
C LYS A 115 1.97 -2.12 -11.79
N THR A 116 1.45 -3.27 -12.25
CA THR A 116 2.19 -4.56 -12.18
C THR A 116 3.43 -4.52 -13.06
N LYS A 117 3.28 -4.25 -14.35
CA LYS A 117 4.42 -4.16 -15.26
C LYS A 117 5.40 -3.06 -14.83
N ALA A 118 4.90 -1.88 -14.47
CA ALA A 118 5.76 -0.79 -14.01
C ALA A 118 6.58 -1.16 -12.77
N LEU A 119 5.99 -1.91 -11.82
CA LEU A 119 6.70 -2.42 -10.65
C LEU A 119 7.78 -3.42 -11.04
N LEU A 120 7.44 -4.41 -11.87
CA LEU A 120 8.39 -5.45 -12.29
C LEU A 120 9.58 -4.85 -13.06
N ASP A 121 9.29 -3.95 -13.98
CA ASP A 121 10.33 -3.23 -14.75
C ASP A 121 11.23 -2.39 -13.82
N ALA A 122 10.65 -1.72 -12.82
CA ALA A 122 11.40 -0.92 -11.86
C ALA A 122 12.30 -1.79 -10.97
N LEU A 123 11.79 -2.91 -10.46
CA LEU A 123 12.58 -3.84 -9.64
C LEU A 123 13.74 -4.43 -10.43
N ALA A 124 13.53 -4.81 -11.68
CA ALA A 124 14.56 -5.32 -12.57
C ALA A 124 15.59 -4.23 -12.94
N LYS A 125 15.14 -3.03 -13.29
CA LYS A 125 15.98 -1.87 -13.63
C LYS A 125 16.96 -1.52 -12.53
N HIS A 126 16.48 -1.47 -11.29
CA HIS A 126 17.27 -1.13 -10.12
C HIS A 126 17.93 -2.35 -9.45
N LYS A 127 17.66 -3.57 -9.93
CA LYS A 127 18.20 -4.83 -9.40
C LYS A 127 17.89 -5.05 -7.93
N PHE A 128 16.68 -4.70 -7.49
CA PHE A 128 16.25 -4.92 -6.12
C PHE A 128 16.01 -6.42 -5.87
N ASP A 129 16.57 -6.93 -4.79
CA ASP A 129 16.50 -8.34 -4.36
C ASP A 129 15.45 -8.56 -3.26
N ALA A 130 15.11 -7.50 -2.50
CA ALA A 130 14.02 -7.50 -1.52
C ALA A 130 13.15 -6.25 -1.67
N ALA A 131 11.82 -6.40 -1.54
CA ALA A 131 10.90 -5.28 -1.58
C ALA A 131 9.88 -5.35 -0.46
N PHE A 132 9.90 -4.36 0.42
CA PHE A 132 8.92 -4.22 1.50
C PHE A 132 7.57 -3.75 0.97
N GLY A 133 6.48 -4.33 1.47
CA GLY A 133 5.12 -3.94 1.18
C GLY A 133 4.23 -3.89 2.42
N GLY A 134 3.23 -3.02 2.38
CA GLY A 134 2.33 -2.76 3.50
C GLY A 134 1.13 -3.71 3.58
N ALA A 135 1.18 -4.87 2.95
CA ALA A 135 0.08 -5.83 3.00
C ALA A 135 -0.08 -6.45 4.39
N ARG A 136 -1.34 -6.61 4.81
CA ARG A 136 -1.71 -7.24 6.08
C ARG A 136 -2.58 -8.47 5.83
N ARG A 137 -2.47 -9.48 6.69
CA ARG A 137 -3.33 -10.68 6.62
C ARG A 137 -4.81 -10.36 6.84
N ASP A 138 -5.09 -9.30 7.57
CA ASP A 138 -6.43 -8.80 7.88
C ASP A 138 -7.19 -8.24 6.65
N GLU A 139 -6.47 -7.76 5.63
CA GLU A 139 -7.09 -7.11 4.48
C GLU A 139 -8.01 -8.03 3.68
N GLU A 140 -7.54 -9.28 3.45
CA GLU A 140 -8.20 -10.18 2.51
C GLU A 140 -7.69 -11.64 2.66
N LYS A 141 -8.55 -12.63 2.31
CA LYS A 141 -8.24 -14.07 2.43
C LYS A 141 -6.96 -14.50 1.71
N SER A 142 -6.65 -13.94 0.54
CA SER A 142 -5.44 -14.32 -0.19
C SER A 142 -4.17 -13.78 0.49
N ARG A 143 -4.27 -12.68 1.24
CA ARG A 143 -3.18 -12.14 2.06
C ARG A 143 -2.86 -13.03 3.26
N ALA A 144 -3.86 -13.69 3.84
CA ALA A 144 -3.66 -14.64 4.93
C ALA A 144 -2.81 -15.86 4.54
N LYS A 145 -2.74 -16.20 3.26
CA LYS A 145 -1.91 -17.29 2.73
C LYS A 145 -0.44 -16.87 2.48
N GLU A 146 -0.16 -15.58 2.46
CA GLU A 146 1.16 -15.06 2.17
C GLU A 146 2.04 -15.08 3.43
N ARG A 147 3.32 -15.39 3.26
CA ARG A 147 4.30 -15.36 4.33
C ARG A 147 4.82 -13.95 4.54
N ILE A 148 5.43 -13.66 5.69
CA ILE A 148 6.13 -12.40 5.94
C ILE A 148 7.27 -12.23 4.95
N PHE A 149 8.06 -13.29 4.72
CA PHE A 149 9.07 -13.39 3.66
C PHE A 149 8.48 -14.20 2.50
N SER A 150 7.88 -13.53 1.55
CA SER A 150 7.15 -14.13 0.43
C SER A 150 8.03 -14.22 -0.81
N PHE A 151 8.45 -15.43 -1.15
CA PHE A 151 9.37 -15.71 -2.23
C PHE A 151 8.73 -15.52 -3.60
N ARG A 152 9.53 -14.97 -4.53
CA ARG A 152 9.21 -14.85 -5.94
C ARG A 152 10.30 -15.57 -6.76
N ASP A 153 9.86 -16.34 -7.74
CA ASP A 153 10.78 -17.00 -8.66
C ASP A 153 11.45 -16.02 -9.64
N GLN A 154 12.28 -16.53 -10.54
CA GLN A 154 12.98 -15.73 -11.55
C GLN A 154 12.04 -14.95 -12.50
N PHE A 155 10.75 -15.31 -12.55
CA PHE A 155 9.70 -14.61 -13.29
C PHE A 155 8.87 -13.67 -12.41
N GLN A 156 9.31 -13.46 -11.16
CA GLN A 156 8.61 -12.68 -10.13
C GLN A 156 7.24 -13.23 -9.72
N GLN A 157 7.00 -14.53 -9.95
CA GLN A 157 5.74 -15.21 -9.66
C GLN A 157 5.73 -15.79 -8.25
N TRP A 158 4.56 -15.76 -7.63
CA TRP A 158 4.31 -16.36 -6.33
C TRP A 158 3.72 -17.76 -6.48
N ASP A 159 4.34 -18.74 -5.83
CA ASP A 159 3.82 -20.10 -5.73
C ASP A 159 3.64 -20.46 -4.25
N PRO A 160 2.38 -20.67 -3.77
CA PRO A 160 2.13 -21.00 -2.36
C PRO A 160 2.79 -22.29 -1.89
N LYS A 161 3.09 -23.23 -2.81
CA LYS A 161 3.74 -24.50 -2.50
C LYS A 161 5.25 -24.38 -2.30
N LYS A 162 5.86 -23.29 -2.77
CA LYS A 162 7.30 -23.04 -2.69
C LYS A 162 7.67 -22.05 -1.57
N GLN A 163 6.69 -21.65 -0.75
CA GLN A 163 6.96 -20.78 0.39
C GLN A 163 7.59 -21.55 1.54
N ARG A 164 8.44 -20.88 2.29
CA ARG A 164 9.14 -21.47 3.44
C ARG A 164 8.34 -21.28 4.72
N PRO A 165 8.37 -22.24 5.66
CA PRO A 165 7.76 -22.08 6.95
C PRO A 165 8.48 -20.99 7.79
N GLU A 166 7.71 -20.26 8.59
CA GLU A 166 8.19 -19.21 9.50
C GLU A 166 7.84 -19.59 10.93
N LEU A 167 8.50 -20.64 11.41
CA LEU A 167 8.33 -21.15 12.78
C LEU A 167 9.18 -20.31 13.74
N TRP A 168 8.59 -19.92 14.88
CA TRP A 168 9.26 -19.16 15.95
C TRP A 168 9.86 -17.82 15.46
N ASP A 169 9.20 -17.16 14.49
CA ASP A 169 9.67 -15.90 13.90
C ASP A 169 11.09 -15.96 13.31
N ILE A 170 11.50 -17.16 12.89
CA ILE A 170 12.75 -17.37 12.17
C ILE A 170 12.45 -17.29 10.67
N TYR A 171 13.05 -16.30 10.03
CA TYR A 171 12.90 -16.05 8.60
C TYR A 171 14.07 -16.65 7.82
N ASN A 172 13.76 -17.31 6.72
CA ASN A 172 14.80 -17.81 5.82
C ASN A 172 14.91 -16.87 4.63
N SER A 173 15.91 -16.01 4.65
CA SER A 173 16.19 -14.96 3.67
C SER A 173 16.90 -15.46 2.39
N ARG A 174 17.38 -16.71 2.37
CA ARG A 174 18.20 -17.20 1.26
C ARG A 174 17.42 -17.20 -0.05
N VAL A 175 17.89 -16.42 -1.04
CA VAL A 175 17.38 -16.38 -2.42
C VAL A 175 18.43 -16.96 -3.38
N HIS A 176 17.98 -17.59 -4.47
CA HIS A 176 18.84 -18.02 -5.56
C HIS A 176 18.93 -16.91 -6.62
N ARG A 177 19.92 -17.07 -7.50
CA ARG A 177 20.11 -16.09 -8.59
C ARG A 177 18.83 -15.94 -9.44
N GLY A 178 18.34 -14.71 -9.57
CA GLY A 178 17.12 -14.36 -10.29
C GLY A 178 15.83 -14.41 -9.45
N GLU A 179 15.87 -15.01 -8.26
CA GLU A 179 14.75 -14.93 -7.30
C GLU A 179 14.77 -13.61 -6.55
N SER A 180 13.65 -13.24 -5.99
CA SER A 180 13.51 -12.08 -5.11
C SER A 180 12.51 -12.35 -3.99
N ILE A 181 12.44 -11.44 -3.03
CA ILE A 181 11.53 -11.59 -1.92
C ILE A 181 10.62 -10.35 -1.78
N ARG A 182 9.35 -10.58 -1.43
CA ARG A 182 8.46 -9.53 -0.92
C ARG A 182 8.36 -9.70 0.58
N VAL A 183 8.54 -8.61 1.31
CA VAL A 183 8.54 -8.62 2.77
C VAL A 183 7.38 -7.79 3.30
N PHE A 184 6.62 -8.35 4.23
CA PHE A 184 5.42 -7.74 4.80
C PHE A 184 5.55 -7.51 6.30
N PRO A 185 6.22 -6.45 6.74
CA PRO A 185 6.43 -6.17 8.16
C PRO A 185 5.12 -5.93 8.94
N LEU A 186 4.06 -5.53 8.24
CA LEU A 186 2.75 -5.27 8.83
C LEU A 186 1.80 -6.49 8.76
N SER A 187 2.32 -7.67 8.45
CA SER A 187 1.49 -8.86 8.17
C SER A 187 0.51 -9.19 9.30
N ASN A 188 0.92 -9.02 10.54
CA ASN A 188 0.13 -9.34 11.75
C ASN A 188 -0.71 -8.16 12.29
N TRP A 189 -0.62 -6.99 11.68
CA TRP A 189 -1.38 -5.80 12.06
C TRP A 189 -2.81 -5.84 11.52
N THR A 190 -3.76 -5.33 12.29
CA THR A 190 -5.12 -5.04 11.82
C THR A 190 -5.22 -3.60 11.31
N GLU A 191 -6.32 -3.27 10.61
CA GLU A 191 -6.58 -1.88 10.22
C GLU A 191 -6.69 -0.96 11.44
N LEU A 192 -7.29 -1.44 12.52
CA LEU A 192 -7.41 -0.69 13.76
C LEU A 192 -6.03 -0.41 14.39
N ASP A 193 -5.12 -1.40 14.39
CA ASP A 193 -3.75 -1.20 14.88
C ASP A 193 -3.01 -0.12 14.09
N ILE A 194 -3.16 -0.10 12.77
CA ILE A 194 -2.60 0.94 11.90
C ILE A 194 -3.10 2.33 12.33
N TRP A 195 -4.41 2.50 12.51
CA TRP A 195 -4.97 3.79 12.91
C TRP A 195 -4.57 4.21 14.33
N GLN A 196 -4.55 3.27 15.27
CA GLN A 196 -4.09 3.53 16.63
C GLN A 196 -2.61 3.91 16.66
N TYR A 197 -1.77 3.28 15.84
CA TYR A 197 -0.35 3.58 15.77
C TYR A 197 -0.09 4.93 15.08
N ILE A 198 -0.83 5.26 14.02
CA ILE A 198 -0.80 6.60 13.40
C ILE A 198 -1.11 7.69 14.43
N ARG A 199 -2.13 7.47 15.27
CA ARG A 199 -2.49 8.40 16.35
C ARG A 199 -1.39 8.49 17.40
N LEU A 200 -0.86 7.35 17.85
CA LEU A 200 0.16 7.27 18.90
C LEU A 200 1.47 7.98 18.51
N GLU A 201 1.94 7.72 17.30
CA GLU A 201 3.20 8.24 16.75
C GLU A 201 3.04 9.58 16.01
N ASN A 202 1.82 10.15 15.95
CA ASN A 202 1.49 11.35 15.18
C ASN A 202 2.00 11.28 13.73
N ILE A 203 1.79 10.12 13.09
CA ILE A 203 2.27 9.89 11.72
C ILE A 203 1.47 10.77 10.76
N PRO A 204 2.14 11.59 9.93
CA PRO A 204 1.46 12.36 8.91
C PRO A 204 0.86 11.45 7.83
N ILE A 205 -0.38 11.72 7.45
CA ILE A 205 -1.12 11.00 6.41
C ILE A 205 -1.78 11.96 5.44
N VAL A 206 -2.13 11.45 4.27
CA VAL A 206 -2.81 12.24 3.23
C VAL A 206 -4.15 12.77 3.74
N PRO A 207 -4.51 14.06 3.50
CA PRO A 207 -5.78 14.65 3.95
C PRO A 207 -7.05 13.95 3.44
N LEU A 208 -6.93 13.13 2.40
CA LEU A 208 -8.03 12.32 1.86
C LEU A 208 -8.59 11.27 2.85
N TYR A 209 -7.84 10.95 3.90
CA TYR A 209 -8.31 10.07 4.96
C TYR A 209 -9.29 10.73 5.93
N TYR A 210 -9.33 12.05 5.97
CA TYR A 210 -10.23 12.83 6.83
C TYR A 210 -11.48 13.24 6.08
N ALA A 211 -12.63 13.16 6.75
CA ALA A 211 -13.92 13.56 6.19
C ALA A 211 -13.94 15.04 5.86
N LYS A 212 -14.33 15.35 4.63
CA LYS A 212 -14.47 16.72 4.11
C LYS A 212 -15.52 16.75 3.00
N GLU A 213 -16.18 17.89 2.82
CA GLU A 213 -17.03 18.16 1.65
C GLU A 213 -16.17 18.09 0.39
N ARG A 214 -16.52 17.16 -0.50
CA ARG A 214 -15.79 16.90 -1.75
C ARG A 214 -16.74 16.58 -2.89
N PRO A 215 -16.40 16.92 -4.14
CA PRO A 215 -17.17 16.52 -5.29
C PRO A 215 -17.08 15.00 -5.47
N VAL A 216 -18.21 14.35 -5.71
CA VAL A 216 -18.28 12.92 -6.01
C VAL A 216 -19.28 12.66 -7.12
N VAL A 217 -19.08 11.55 -7.82
CA VAL A 217 -20.05 10.98 -8.76
C VAL A 217 -20.31 9.53 -8.36
N ASN A 218 -21.57 9.11 -8.37
CA ASN A 218 -21.92 7.73 -8.13
C ASN A 218 -21.74 6.92 -9.43
N ILE A 219 -20.84 5.95 -9.41
CA ILE A 219 -20.61 5.01 -10.50
C ILE A 219 -20.82 3.60 -9.92
N ASP A 220 -21.85 2.92 -10.38
CA ASP A 220 -22.19 1.55 -9.97
C ASP A 220 -22.27 1.35 -8.45
N GLY A 221 -22.81 2.35 -7.75
CA GLY A 221 -22.97 2.33 -6.29
C GLY A 221 -21.73 2.77 -5.52
N GLN A 222 -20.67 3.17 -6.19
CA GLN A 222 -19.47 3.70 -5.55
C GLN A 222 -19.34 5.21 -5.71
N LEU A 223 -18.94 5.88 -4.64
CA LEU A 223 -18.66 7.32 -4.63
C LEU A 223 -17.25 7.57 -5.14
N ILE A 224 -17.13 7.97 -6.39
CA ILE A 224 -15.85 8.29 -7.03
C ILE A 224 -15.62 9.80 -6.99
N MET A 225 -14.51 10.22 -6.38
CA MET A 225 -14.10 11.63 -6.38
C MET A 225 -13.33 11.92 -7.68
N PRO A 226 -13.85 12.78 -8.58
CA PRO A 226 -13.10 13.22 -9.75
C PRO A 226 -11.94 14.12 -9.31
N ASP A 227 -10.78 13.95 -9.93
CA ASP A 227 -9.57 14.69 -9.55
C ASP A 227 -9.02 15.58 -10.68
N ASP A 228 -9.43 15.29 -11.93
CA ASP A 228 -9.03 16.06 -13.10
C ASP A 228 -10.05 15.97 -14.25
N GLU A 229 -9.69 16.61 -15.39
CA GLU A 229 -10.52 16.72 -16.59
C GLU A 229 -10.77 15.39 -17.33
N ARG A 230 -10.09 14.31 -16.97
CA ARG A 230 -10.24 12.98 -17.60
C ARG A 230 -11.52 12.26 -17.19
N LEU A 231 -12.33 12.85 -16.30
CA LEU A 231 -13.69 12.34 -16.04
C LEU A 231 -14.53 12.42 -17.34
N PRO A 232 -15.17 11.32 -17.75
CA PRO A 232 -16.06 11.30 -18.92
C PRO A 232 -17.15 12.38 -18.85
N GLU A 233 -17.45 13.02 -19.97
CA GLU A 233 -18.39 14.16 -20.02
C GLU A 233 -19.79 13.80 -19.51
N ASN A 234 -20.28 12.61 -19.85
CA ASN A 234 -21.59 12.12 -19.42
C ASN A 234 -21.71 11.89 -17.89
N LEU A 235 -20.61 12.02 -17.15
CA LEU A 235 -20.59 11.93 -15.68
C LEU A 235 -20.45 13.30 -15.00
N ARG A 236 -20.05 14.34 -15.74
CA ARG A 236 -19.80 15.67 -15.14
C ARG A 236 -21.04 16.32 -14.58
N ASP A 237 -22.18 16.17 -15.24
CA ASP A 237 -23.46 16.72 -14.78
C ASP A 237 -24.04 15.97 -13.56
N LYS A 238 -23.44 14.83 -13.18
CA LYS A 238 -23.86 14.02 -12.05
C LYS A 238 -23.00 14.25 -10.80
N ILE A 239 -22.09 15.23 -10.85
CA ILE A 239 -21.25 15.57 -9.70
C ILE A 239 -22.09 16.24 -8.65
N GLU A 240 -22.00 15.75 -7.43
CA GLU A 240 -22.62 16.31 -6.22
C GLU A 240 -21.59 16.49 -5.12
N MET A 241 -21.84 17.42 -4.19
CA MET A 241 -20.99 17.62 -3.01
C MET A 241 -21.47 16.70 -1.90
N ARG A 242 -20.56 15.91 -1.33
CA ARG A 242 -20.83 15.06 -0.17
C ARG A 242 -19.69 15.10 0.82
N LYS A 243 -19.99 14.92 2.09
CA LYS A 243 -18.96 14.77 3.14
C LYS A 243 -18.46 13.33 3.14
N ILE A 244 -17.25 13.17 2.60
CA ILE A 244 -16.64 11.86 2.36
C ILE A 244 -15.22 11.79 2.89
N ARG A 245 -14.76 10.57 3.14
CA ARG A 245 -13.35 10.21 3.32
C ARG A 245 -12.99 8.93 2.58
N PHE A 246 -11.71 8.66 2.48
CA PHE A 246 -11.22 7.39 1.96
C PHE A 246 -10.76 6.47 3.10
N ARG A 247 -11.00 5.16 3.00
CA ARG A 247 -10.40 4.13 3.87
C ARG A 247 -9.11 3.58 3.28
N THR A 248 -9.04 3.50 1.95
CA THR A 248 -7.83 3.12 1.21
C THR A 248 -7.58 4.13 0.10
N LEU A 249 -6.33 4.28 -0.33
CA LEU A 249 -5.96 5.16 -1.43
C LEU A 249 -5.33 4.38 -2.58
N GLY A 250 -5.76 4.69 -3.78
CA GLY A 250 -5.30 4.06 -5.02
C GLY A 250 -5.30 5.03 -6.19
N CYS A 251 -5.73 4.57 -7.37
CA CYS A 251 -6.03 5.45 -8.52
C CYS A 251 -7.40 6.07 -8.33
N TRP A 252 -7.55 7.36 -8.63
CA TRP A 252 -8.76 8.09 -8.31
C TRP A 252 -10.06 7.50 -8.88
N PRO A 253 -10.14 6.99 -10.12
CA PRO A 253 -11.40 6.41 -10.61
C PRO A 253 -11.62 4.96 -10.18
N LEU A 254 -10.63 4.32 -9.54
CA LEU A 254 -10.69 2.93 -9.08
C LEU A 254 -10.76 2.78 -7.56
N THR A 255 -10.91 3.90 -6.86
CA THR A 255 -10.99 3.95 -5.41
C THR A 255 -12.22 4.73 -4.99
N GLY A 256 -13.21 4.04 -4.46
CA GLY A 256 -14.42 4.66 -3.93
C GLY A 256 -14.17 5.27 -2.54
N ALA A 257 -14.87 6.35 -2.28
CA ALA A 257 -14.96 6.97 -0.96
C ALA A 257 -16.15 6.41 -0.17
N ILE A 258 -16.21 6.73 1.11
CA ILE A 258 -17.35 6.49 1.98
C ILE A 258 -17.86 7.80 2.54
N GLU A 259 -19.17 7.91 2.77
CA GLU A 259 -19.73 9.00 3.57
C GLU A 259 -19.30 8.81 5.02
N SER A 260 -18.82 9.88 5.64
CA SER A 260 -18.33 9.85 7.01
C SER A 260 -18.26 11.23 7.62
N GLU A 261 -18.40 11.29 8.94
CA GLU A 261 -18.20 12.49 9.76
C GLU A 261 -16.81 12.54 10.43
N ALA A 262 -15.97 11.51 10.18
CA ALA A 262 -14.68 11.37 10.83
C ALA A 262 -13.62 12.29 10.20
N ASP A 263 -13.54 13.52 10.69
CA ASP A 263 -12.61 14.59 10.27
C ASP A 263 -11.35 14.70 11.14
N THR A 264 -11.22 13.84 12.16
CA THR A 264 -10.02 13.73 13.02
C THR A 264 -9.61 12.27 13.16
N ILE A 265 -8.37 12.04 13.61
CA ILE A 265 -7.85 10.69 13.81
C ILE A 265 -8.62 9.92 14.90
N GLU A 266 -9.07 10.62 15.95
CA GLU A 266 -9.86 10.05 17.03
C GLU A 266 -11.18 9.50 16.50
N LYS A 267 -11.91 10.30 15.70
CA LYS A 267 -13.17 9.88 15.08
C LYS A 267 -12.97 8.73 14.08
N ILE A 268 -11.84 8.69 13.36
CA ILE A 268 -11.52 7.56 12.50
C ILE A 268 -11.34 6.28 13.33
N VAL A 269 -10.61 6.36 14.45
CA VAL A 269 -10.42 5.22 15.36
C VAL A 269 -11.76 4.75 15.92
N GLU A 270 -12.64 5.65 16.37
CA GLU A 270 -13.97 5.34 16.86
C GLU A 270 -14.84 4.66 15.78
N GLU A 271 -14.81 5.17 14.55
CA GLU A 271 -15.52 4.57 13.42
C GLU A 271 -14.99 3.15 13.12
N MET A 272 -13.68 2.93 13.22
CA MET A 272 -13.08 1.61 13.01
C MET A 272 -13.46 0.59 14.09
N MET A 273 -13.66 0.99 15.32
CA MET A 273 -14.12 0.10 16.39
C MET A 273 -15.53 -0.47 16.16
N THR A 274 -16.35 0.21 15.38
CA THR A 274 -17.73 -0.19 15.08
C THR A 274 -17.89 -0.82 13.69
N THR A 275 -16.86 -0.74 12.85
CA THR A 275 -16.91 -1.20 11.46
C THR A 275 -16.65 -2.70 11.37
N THR A 276 -17.58 -3.42 10.72
CA THR A 276 -17.46 -4.86 10.44
C THR A 276 -17.03 -5.18 9.00
N LYS A 277 -17.04 -4.21 8.10
CA LYS A 277 -16.70 -4.38 6.68
C LYS A 277 -15.21 -4.16 6.42
N SER A 278 -14.61 -4.99 5.57
CA SER A 278 -13.23 -4.79 5.12
C SER A 278 -13.06 -3.44 4.41
N GLU A 279 -11.88 -2.83 4.56
CA GLU A 279 -11.51 -1.60 3.88
C GLU A 279 -11.50 -1.72 2.34
N ARG A 280 -11.36 -2.93 1.82
CA ARG A 280 -11.29 -3.21 0.39
C ARG A 280 -12.64 -3.18 -0.32
N THR A 281 -13.75 -3.14 0.41
CA THR A 281 -15.11 -3.08 -0.19
C THR A 281 -15.36 -1.85 -1.07
N THR A 282 -14.52 -0.83 -0.99
CA THR A 282 -14.59 0.39 -1.83
C THR A 282 -13.69 0.36 -3.06
N ARG A 283 -12.95 -0.74 -3.30
CA ARG A 283 -12.06 -0.86 -4.47
C ARG A 283 -12.79 -1.50 -5.64
N VAL A 284 -12.94 -0.77 -6.73
CA VAL A 284 -13.60 -1.24 -7.97
C VAL A 284 -12.97 -2.54 -8.49
N ILE A 285 -11.67 -2.68 -8.40
CA ILE A 285 -10.93 -3.83 -8.91
C ILE A 285 -11.23 -5.14 -8.15
N ASP A 286 -11.71 -5.06 -6.91
CA ASP A 286 -11.97 -6.24 -6.08
C ASP A 286 -13.37 -6.82 -6.34
N PHE A 287 -14.24 -6.08 -7.04
CA PHE A 287 -15.55 -6.58 -7.50
C PHE A 287 -15.45 -7.47 -8.73
N ASP A 288 -14.37 -7.36 -9.51
CA ASP A 288 -14.25 -8.06 -10.80
C ASP A 288 -13.97 -9.56 -10.69
N GLN A 289 -13.60 -10.14 -9.55
CA GLN A 289 -13.55 -11.60 -9.27
C GLN A 289 -12.87 -11.93 -7.92
N GLU A 290 -13.45 -12.81 -7.10
CA GLU A 290 -12.83 -13.34 -5.87
C GLU A 290 -11.51 -14.11 -6.10
N ALA A 291 -11.28 -14.61 -7.31
CA ALA A 291 -10.03 -15.29 -7.71
C ALA A 291 -8.92 -14.31 -8.17
N SER A 292 -9.22 -13.01 -8.33
CA SER A 292 -8.36 -12.09 -9.06
C SER A 292 -7.05 -11.76 -8.34
N MET A 293 -7.04 -11.68 -7.00
CA MET A 293 -5.83 -11.31 -6.25
C MET A 293 -4.80 -12.44 -6.18
N GLU A 294 -5.24 -13.71 -6.02
CA GLU A 294 -4.33 -14.84 -6.05
C GLU A 294 -3.72 -15.03 -7.46
N GLN A 295 -4.52 -14.82 -8.50
CA GLN A 295 -4.03 -14.83 -9.88
C GLN A 295 -3.05 -13.69 -10.14
N LYS A 296 -3.35 -12.47 -9.67
CA LYS A 296 -2.46 -11.31 -9.81
C LYS A 296 -1.11 -11.50 -9.11
N LYS A 297 -1.08 -12.16 -7.95
CA LYS A 297 0.18 -12.53 -7.28
C LYS A 297 1.01 -13.49 -8.13
N ARG A 298 0.36 -14.46 -8.79
CA ARG A 298 1.04 -15.35 -9.74
C ARG A 298 1.61 -14.61 -10.94
N GLU A 299 0.98 -13.48 -11.33
CA GLU A 299 1.42 -12.59 -12.40
C GLU A 299 2.47 -11.55 -11.91
N GLY A 300 2.90 -11.62 -10.65
CA GLY A 300 3.91 -10.72 -10.08
C GLY A 300 3.38 -9.46 -9.42
N TYR A 301 2.06 -9.33 -9.22
CA TYR A 301 1.47 -8.22 -8.46
C TYR A 301 1.79 -8.31 -6.97
N PHE A 302 1.77 -7.15 -6.32
CA PHE A 302 2.09 -6.98 -4.89
C PHE A 302 0.85 -7.13 -4.02
#